data_8d6a933724b259fd562c59547e9a7136
#
_entry.id   8d6a933724b259fd562c59547e9a7136
#
_cell.length_a   1.000
_cell.length_b   1.000
_cell.length_c   1.000
_cell.angle_alpha   90.00
_cell.angle_beta   90.00
_cell.angle_gamma   90.00
#
_symmetry.space_group_name_H-M   'P 1'
#
loop_
_entity.id
_entity.type
_entity.pdbx_description
1 polymer ?
#
loop_
_entity_poly.entity_id
_entity_poly.type
_entity_poly.pdbx_seq_one_letter_code
_entity_poly.pdbx_strand_id
1 'polypeptide(L)'
;MFKSLLAGVDKTLVRNLVILHTLVIAVSNYLVTIRFDLFPGADLPLFGSFPLAAAAFTFPIVVVATDLTVRLVGKEAGRAVVAIAIIPAIVASVLVLLALGDPHAYRVGFASGTAYAIGTMLDVYVFQAIRERSDNWWAAPALSTIAANIIDTYSFFFVAFAGATDAEGNLTWIGENWHVVAQNNTLTKIVVGLIVFLPAYGILLNRLQVIGKKKK
;
A
#
# COMPACT_ATOMS: atom_id res chain seq x y z
N MET A 1 16.88 -8.64 17.52
CA MET A 1 16.21 -7.81 16.52
C MET A 1 14.72 -7.56 16.86
N PHE A 2 13.82 -8.58 16.98
CA PHE A 2 12.41 -8.33 17.32
C PHE A 2 12.18 -7.68 18.70
N LYS A 3 12.93 -8.06 19.73
CA LYS A 3 12.81 -7.46 21.06
C LYS A 3 13.18 -5.97 21.08
N SER A 4 14.13 -5.54 20.27
CA SER A 4 14.54 -4.14 20.18
C SER A 4 13.49 -3.29 19.41
N LEU A 5 12.83 -3.86 18.39
CA LEU A 5 11.75 -3.19 17.64
C LEU A 5 10.49 -2.94 18.49
N LEU A 6 10.26 -3.76 19.52
CA LEU A 6 9.09 -3.66 20.40
C LEU A 6 9.39 -2.96 21.74
N ALA A 7 10.61 -2.46 21.93
CA ALA A 7 10.98 -1.74 23.15
C ALA A 7 10.16 -0.43 23.25
N GLY A 8 9.35 -0.32 24.31
CA GLY A 8 8.53 0.87 24.57
C GLY A 8 7.24 1.00 23.75
N VAL A 9 6.87 -0.01 22.95
CA VAL A 9 5.65 0.03 22.12
C VAL A 9 4.60 -0.95 22.67
N ASP A 10 3.33 -0.55 22.60
CA ASP A 10 2.20 -1.44 22.96
C ASP A 10 2.13 -2.64 22.00
N LYS A 11 2.45 -3.82 22.54
CA LYS A 11 2.49 -5.08 21.78
C LYS A 11 1.12 -5.48 21.23
N THR A 12 0.03 -5.13 21.94
CA THR A 12 -1.33 -5.45 21.50
C THR A 12 -1.69 -4.60 20.30
N LEU A 13 -1.37 -3.32 20.34
CA LEU A 13 -1.57 -2.40 19.21
C LEU A 13 -0.78 -2.87 17.99
N VAL A 14 0.51 -3.17 18.15
CA VAL A 14 1.36 -3.66 17.05
C VAL A 14 0.79 -4.94 16.45
N ARG A 15 0.41 -5.91 17.27
CA ARG A 15 -0.21 -7.16 16.79
C ARG A 15 -1.47 -6.91 15.96
N ASN A 16 -2.38 -6.06 16.46
CA ASN A 16 -3.63 -5.78 15.79
C ASN A 16 -3.41 -5.06 14.45
N LEU A 17 -2.44 -4.14 14.40
CA LEU A 17 -2.06 -3.45 13.17
C LEU A 17 -1.36 -4.38 12.17
N VAL A 18 -0.51 -5.28 12.63
CA VAL A 18 0.12 -6.32 11.77
C VAL A 18 -0.95 -7.22 11.15
N ILE A 19 -1.96 -7.63 11.93
CA ILE A 19 -3.10 -8.40 11.40
C ILE A 19 -3.86 -7.60 10.35
N LEU A 20 -4.17 -6.33 10.63
CA LEU A 20 -4.85 -5.43 9.69
C LEU A 20 -4.06 -5.31 8.38
N HIS A 21 -2.76 -5.01 8.44
CA HIS A 21 -1.90 -4.89 7.27
C HIS A 21 -1.88 -6.18 6.45
N THR A 22 -1.70 -7.33 7.13
CA THR A 22 -1.69 -8.65 6.47
C THR A 22 -3.01 -8.94 5.76
N LEU A 23 -4.15 -8.66 6.40
CA LEU A 23 -5.47 -8.87 5.81
C LEU A 23 -5.72 -7.96 4.61
N VAL A 24 -5.38 -6.66 4.71
CA VAL A 24 -5.55 -5.73 3.59
C VAL A 24 -4.67 -6.13 2.42
N ILE A 25 -3.43 -6.57 2.66
CA ILE A 25 -2.54 -7.05 1.60
C ILE A 25 -3.08 -8.33 0.96
N ALA A 26 -3.57 -9.28 1.75
CA ALA A 26 -4.19 -10.50 1.22
C ALA A 26 -5.40 -10.19 0.32
N VAL A 27 -6.31 -9.32 0.77
CA VAL A 27 -7.45 -8.85 -0.02
C VAL A 27 -6.99 -8.10 -1.27
N SER A 28 -5.98 -7.24 -1.15
CA SER A 28 -5.43 -6.51 -2.30
C SER A 28 -4.84 -7.46 -3.35
N ASN A 29 -4.20 -8.56 -2.95
CA ASN A 29 -3.68 -9.55 -3.89
C ASN A 29 -4.77 -10.35 -4.61
N TYR A 30 -5.92 -10.61 -3.95
CA TYR A 30 -7.11 -11.10 -4.63
C TYR A 30 -7.60 -10.05 -5.65
N LEU A 31 -7.72 -8.79 -5.24
CA LEU A 31 -8.25 -7.72 -6.06
C LEU A 31 -7.31 -7.30 -7.22
N VAL A 32 -6.01 -7.60 -7.15
CA VAL A 32 -5.08 -7.30 -8.25
C VAL A 32 -5.33 -8.19 -9.48
N THR A 33 -5.95 -9.35 -9.28
CA THR A 33 -6.36 -10.25 -10.37
C THR A 33 -7.58 -9.74 -11.13
N ILE A 34 -8.39 -8.86 -10.49
CA ILE A 34 -9.57 -8.22 -11.07
C ILE A 34 -9.13 -6.94 -11.76
N ARG A 35 -9.05 -6.99 -13.09
CA ARG A 35 -8.64 -5.86 -13.93
C ARG A 35 -9.83 -5.39 -14.76
N PHE A 36 -9.95 -4.10 -14.94
CA PHE A 36 -10.97 -3.48 -15.77
C PHE A 36 -10.45 -2.16 -16.34
N ASP A 37 -11.06 -1.67 -17.39
CA ASP A 37 -10.82 -0.34 -17.91
C ASP A 37 -11.79 0.63 -17.22
N LEU A 38 -11.27 1.69 -16.61
CA LEU A 38 -12.10 2.66 -15.88
C LEU A 38 -12.97 3.49 -16.85
N PHE A 39 -12.51 3.67 -18.09
CA PHE A 39 -13.21 4.42 -19.13
C PHE A 39 -13.28 3.60 -20.41
N PRO A 40 -14.11 2.53 -20.47
CA PRO A 40 -14.19 1.64 -21.62
C PRO A 40 -14.57 2.40 -22.90
N GLY A 41 -13.73 2.26 -23.93
CA GLY A 41 -13.96 2.91 -25.23
C GLY A 41 -13.60 4.40 -25.29
N ALA A 42 -13.10 4.99 -24.21
CA ALA A 42 -12.56 6.35 -24.23
C ALA A 42 -11.07 6.33 -24.60
N ASP A 43 -10.72 7.07 -25.64
CA ASP A 43 -9.33 7.35 -25.97
C ASP A 43 -8.92 8.66 -25.27
N LEU A 44 -8.39 8.52 -24.06
CA LEU A 44 -8.02 9.68 -23.24
C LEU A 44 -6.75 10.33 -23.78
N PRO A 45 -6.70 11.67 -23.92
CA PRO A 45 -5.62 12.39 -24.60
C PRO A 45 -4.20 12.10 -24.08
N LEU A 46 -4.07 11.65 -22.84
CA LEU A 46 -2.76 11.37 -22.18
C LEU A 46 -2.57 9.89 -21.88
N PHE A 47 -3.63 9.07 -21.87
CA PHE A 47 -3.60 7.73 -21.30
C PHE A 47 -4.11 6.63 -22.25
N GLY A 48 -4.73 6.99 -23.36
CA GLY A 48 -5.43 6.02 -24.21
C GLY A 48 -6.52 5.29 -23.42
N SER A 49 -6.45 3.96 -23.33
CA SER A 49 -7.22 3.17 -22.38
C SER A 49 -6.71 3.37 -20.96
N PHE A 50 -7.58 3.17 -19.96
CA PHE A 50 -7.21 3.32 -18.54
C PHE A 50 -7.34 1.99 -17.78
N PRO A 51 -6.51 0.98 -18.09
CA PRO A 51 -6.53 -0.29 -17.38
C PRO A 51 -6.11 -0.13 -15.93
N LEU A 52 -6.90 -0.72 -15.04
CA LEU A 52 -6.78 -0.57 -13.59
C LEU A 52 -6.96 -1.92 -12.90
N ALA A 53 -6.25 -2.13 -11.80
CA ALA A 53 -6.51 -3.22 -10.88
C ALA A 53 -7.41 -2.76 -9.73
N ALA A 54 -8.40 -3.55 -9.34
CA ALA A 54 -9.30 -3.21 -8.24
C ALA A 54 -8.58 -2.99 -6.90
N ALA A 55 -7.38 -3.56 -6.73
CA ALA A 55 -6.51 -3.34 -5.59
C ALA A 55 -6.12 -1.85 -5.36
N ALA A 56 -6.20 -1.00 -6.39
CA ALA A 56 -5.90 0.42 -6.26
C ALA A 56 -6.77 1.14 -5.21
N PHE A 57 -7.96 0.60 -4.92
CA PHE A 57 -8.90 1.18 -3.95
C PHE A 57 -8.71 0.69 -2.52
N THR A 58 -7.98 -0.40 -2.28
CA THR A 58 -7.83 -1.00 -0.95
C THR A 58 -6.50 -0.68 -0.29
N PHE A 59 -5.43 -0.59 -1.03
CA PHE A 59 -4.09 -0.36 -0.49
C PHE A 59 -3.96 0.95 0.34
N PRO A 60 -4.62 2.07 0.00
CA PRO A 60 -4.59 3.28 0.82
C PRO A 60 -5.05 3.10 2.28
N ILE A 61 -5.79 2.04 2.61
CA ILE A 61 -6.16 1.71 4.00
C ILE A 61 -4.91 1.46 4.86
N VAL A 62 -3.93 0.75 4.31
CA VAL A 62 -2.65 0.48 5.01
C VAL A 62 -1.89 1.79 5.26
N VAL A 63 -1.85 2.67 4.27
CA VAL A 63 -1.18 3.97 4.39
C VAL A 63 -1.80 4.79 5.50
N VAL A 64 -3.14 4.94 5.54
CA VAL A 64 -3.84 5.66 6.62
C VAL A 64 -3.57 5.05 7.99
N ALA A 65 -3.56 3.72 8.10
CA ALA A 65 -3.27 3.04 9.37
C ALA A 65 -1.82 3.31 9.83
N THR A 66 -0.87 3.30 8.90
CA THR A 66 0.54 3.62 9.17
C THR A 66 0.71 5.08 9.60
N ASP A 67 0.14 6.01 8.87
CA ASP A 67 0.19 7.45 9.16
C ASP A 67 -0.37 7.79 10.54
N LEU A 68 -1.55 7.23 10.87
CA LEU A 68 -2.15 7.39 12.19
C LEU A 68 -1.26 6.80 13.30
N THR A 69 -0.64 5.66 13.04
CA THR A 69 0.27 5.02 13.98
C THR A 69 1.50 5.91 14.22
N VAL A 70 2.14 6.41 13.17
CA VAL A 70 3.28 7.32 13.29
C VAL A 70 2.90 8.59 14.03
N ARG A 71 1.73 9.16 13.73
CA ARG A 71 1.30 10.42 14.33
C ARG A 71 0.92 10.31 15.80
N LEU A 72 0.24 9.24 16.19
CA LEU A 72 -0.34 9.07 17.53
C LEU A 72 0.58 8.33 18.51
N VAL A 73 1.37 7.38 17.98
CA VAL A 73 2.21 6.49 18.80
C VAL A 73 3.68 6.75 18.57
N GLY A 74 4.06 7.21 17.39
CA GLY A 74 5.43 7.54 17.02
C GLY A 74 6.01 6.67 15.89
N LYS A 75 7.09 7.15 15.30
CA LYS A 75 7.76 6.54 14.15
C LYS A 75 8.22 5.09 14.43
N GLU A 76 8.70 4.82 15.65
CA GLU A 76 9.20 3.49 16.00
C GLU A 76 8.08 2.44 16.01
N ALA A 77 6.85 2.82 16.42
CA ALA A 77 5.69 1.95 16.33
C ALA A 77 5.31 1.65 14.88
N GLY A 78 5.29 2.67 14.01
CA GLY A 78 5.04 2.49 12.57
C GLY A 78 6.07 1.55 11.93
N ARG A 79 7.36 1.77 12.20
CA ARG A 79 8.44 0.90 11.72
C ARG A 79 8.31 -0.54 12.21
N ALA A 80 7.95 -0.74 13.48
CA ALA A 80 7.76 -2.06 14.05
C ALA A 80 6.61 -2.81 13.36
N VAL A 81 5.47 -2.16 13.15
CA VAL A 81 4.32 -2.74 12.45
C VAL A 81 4.71 -3.16 11.04
N VAL A 82 5.30 -2.25 10.26
CA VAL A 82 5.71 -2.55 8.88
C VAL A 82 6.72 -3.69 8.84
N ALA A 83 7.79 -3.64 9.64
CA ALA A 83 8.84 -4.66 9.65
C ALA A 83 8.33 -6.06 10.04
N ILE A 84 7.38 -6.13 10.99
CA ILE A 84 6.80 -7.42 11.43
C ILE A 84 5.80 -7.94 10.40
N ALA A 85 5.06 -7.07 9.72
CA ALA A 85 4.05 -7.46 8.75
C ALA A 85 4.63 -7.98 7.42
N ILE A 86 5.90 -7.71 7.09
CA ILE A 86 6.50 -8.11 5.79
C ILE A 86 6.34 -9.60 5.53
N ILE A 87 6.78 -10.45 6.45
CA ILE A 87 6.76 -11.91 6.26
C ILE A 87 5.32 -12.45 6.19
N PRO A 88 4.43 -12.13 7.15
CA PRO A 88 3.02 -12.52 7.04
C PRO A 88 2.35 -12.03 5.76
N ALA A 89 2.68 -10.82 5.30
CA ALA A 89 2.14 -10.26 4.07
C ALA A 89 2.58 -11.04 2.82
N ILE A 90 3.87 -11.39 2.72
CA ILE A 90 4.38 -12.21 1.61
C ILE A 90 3.70 -13.59 1.61
N VAL A 91 3.65 -14.25 2.77
CA VAL A 91 3.04 -15.58 2.90
C VAL A 91 1.56 -15.53 2.53
N ALA A 92 0.80 -14.57 3.08
CA ALA A 92 -0.62 -14.42 2.75
C ALA A 92 -0.85 -14.13 1.27
N SER A 93 -0.01 -13.28 0.66
CA SER A 93 -0.08 -12.97 -0.77
C SER A 93 0.12 -14.21 -1.64
N VAL A 94 1.17 -14.98 -1.37
CA VAL A 94 1.45 -16.22 -2.10
C VAL A 94 0.32 -17.22 -1.93
N LEU A 95 -0.18 -17.43 -0.72
CA LEU A 95 -1.28 -18.39 -0.46
C LEU A 95 -2.57 -18.00 -1.17
N VAL A 96 -2.94 -16.73 -1.18
CA VAL A 96 -4.11 -16.22 -1.91
C VAL A 96 -3.97 -16.49 -3.40
N LEU A 97 -2.85 -16.16 -4.00
CA LEU A 97 -2.61 -16.33 -5.43
C LEU A 97 -2.53 -17.81 -5.84
N LEU A 98 -1.92 -18.67 -5.02
CA LEU A 98 -1.92 -20.11 -5.22
C LEU A 98 -3.36 -20.69 -5.17
N ALA A 99 -4.17 -20.24 -4.22
CA ALA A 99 -5.56 -20.66 -4.12
C ALA A 99 -6.41 -20.23 -5.32
N LEU A 100 -6.01 -19.15 -6.00
CA LEU A 100 -6.63 -18.66 -7.23
C LEU A 100 -6.08 -19.35 -8.50
N GLY A 101 -5.07 -20.22 -8.36
CA GLY A 101 -4.43 -20.87 -9.50
C GLY A 101 -3.57 -19.94 -10.36
N ASP A 102 -3.09 -18.82 -9.80
CA ASP A 102 -2.24 -17.88 -10.55
C ASP A 102 -0.88 -18.56 -10.84
N PRO A 103 -0.47 -18.72 -12.12
CA PRO A 103 0.79 -19.36 -12.47
C PRO A 103 2.02 -18.59 -11.99
N HIS A 104 1.86 -17.30 -11.70
CA HIS A 104 2.93 -16.41 -11.21
C HIS A 104 2.82 -16.11 -9.71
N ALA A 105 2.06 -16.91 -8.93
CA ALA A 105 1.75 -16.69 -7.52
C ALA A 105 2.97 -16.33 -6.66
N TYR A 106 4.08 -17.03 -6.81
CA TYR A 106 5.31 -16.75 -6.07
C TYR A 106 5.93 -15.39 -6.45
N ARG A 107 5.99 -15.10 -7.76
CA ARG A 107 6.55 -13.85 -8.27
C ARG A 107 5.72 -12.65 -7.83
N VAL A 108 4.40 -12.72 -8.00
CA VAL A 108 3.46 -11.65 -7.62
C VAL A 108 3.40 -11.49 -6.10
N GLY A 109 3.36 -12.60 -5.36
CA GLY A 109 3.37 -12.57 -3.89
C GLY A 109 4.64 -11.95 -3.31
N PHE A 110 5.80 -12.30 -3.85
CA PHE A 110 7.08 -11.70 -3.46
C PHE A 110 7.14 -10.21 -3.83
N ALA A 111 6.68 -9.85 -5.04
CA ALA A 111 6.60 -8.47 -5.49
C ALA A 111 5.72 -7.62 -4.57
N SER A 112 4.55 -8.15 -4.17
CA SER A 112 3.63 -7.49 -3.25
C SER A 112 4.26 -7.22 -1.88
N GLY A 113 4.91 -8.21 -1.29
CA GLY A 113 5.58 -8.03 0.00
C GLY A 113 6.76 -7.07 -0.05
N THR A 114 7.54 -7.12 -1.14
CA THR A 114 8.68 -6.24 -1.35
C THR A 114 8.24 -4.79 -1.57
N ALA A 115 7.26 -4.57 -2.43
CA ALA A 115 6.70 -3.25 -2.68
C ALA A 115 6.07 -2.66 -1.41
N TYR A 116 5.29 -3.47 -0.66
CA TYR A 116 4.77 -3.09 0.64
C TYR A 116 5.89 -2.65 1.60
N ALA A 117 6.96 -3.44 1.71
CA ALA A 117 8.06 -3.12 2.62
C ALA A 117 8.74 -1.79 2.26
N ILE A 118 9.04 -1.58 0.98
CA ILE A 118 9.72 -0.37 0.49
C ILE A 118 8.77 0.83 0.60
N GLY A 119 7.55 0.72 0.08
CA GLY A 119 6.58 1.81 0.01
C GLY A 119 6.14 2.29 1.39
N THR A 120 5.73 1.36 2.29
CA THR A 120 5.31 1.75 3.64
C THR A 120 6.46 2.18 4.54
N MET A 121 7.66 1.64 4.37
CA MET A 121 8.81 2.15 5.10
C MET A 121 9.17 3.57 4.66
N LEU A 122 9.16 3.83 3.35
CA LEU A 122 9.34 5.18 2.81
C LEU A 122 8.28 6.13 3.35
N ASP A 123 7.00 5.71 3.36
CA ASP A 123 5.89 6.46 3.91
C ASP A 123 6.15 6.90 5.35
N VAL A 124 6.56 5.99 6.24
CA VAL A 124 6.92 6.30 7.64
C VAL A 124 7.98 7.39 7.74
N TYR A 125 9.02 7.33 6.91
CA TYR A 125 10.11 8.31 6.95
C TYR A 125 9.71 9.66 6.36
N VAL A 126 9.03 9.66 5.21
CA VAL A 126 8.57 10.88 4.53
C VAL A 126 7.51 11.58 5.40
N PHE A 127 6.54 10.82 5.93
CA PHE A 127 5.54 11.34 6.85
C PHE A 127 6.18 12.05 8.04
N GLN A 128 7.12 11.38 8.72
CA GLN A 128 7.78 11.96 9.89
C GLN A 128 8.59 13.22 9.53
N ALA A 129 9.34 13.17 8.43
CA ALA A 129 10.16 14.30 7.98
C ALA A 129 9.32 15.56 7.65
N ILE A 130 8.14 15.36 7.05
CA ILE A 130 7.23 16.46 6.73
C ILE A 130 6.54 16.96 8.00
N ARG A 131 6.08 16.05 8.85
CA ARG A 131 5.43 16.38 10.11
C ARG A 131 6.32 17.23 11.04
N GLU A 132 7.62 16.98 11.05
CA GLU A 132 8.59 17.76 11.84
C GLU A 132 8.81 19.19 11.29
N ARG A 133 8.44 19.45 10.02
CA ARG A 133 8.63 20.73 9.33
C ARG A 133 7.35 21.52 9.11
N SER A 134 6.18 20.88 9.32
CA SER A 134 4.88 21.50 9.03
C SER A 134 3.85 21.15 10.10
N ASP A 135 3.19 22.17 10.63
CA ASP A 135 2.09 22.04 11.58
C ASP A 135 0.75 21.67 10.90
N ASN A 136 0.69 21.78 9.58
CA ASN A 136 -0.50 21.42 8.81
C ASN A 136 -0.79 19.92 8.94
N TRP A 137 -1.96 19.58 9.46
CA TRP A 137 -2.35 18.19 9.70
C TRP A 137 -2.38 17.32 8.46
N TRP A 138 -2.67 17.91 7.31
CA TRP A 138 -2.82 17.23 6.01
C TRP A 138 -1.52 17.10 5.22
N ALA A 139 -0.52 17.94 5.48
CA ALA A 139 0.69 18.00 4.66
C ALA A 139 1.50 16.70 4.72
N ALA A 140 1.71 16.15 5.91
CA ALA A 140 2.44 14.91 6.08
C ALA A 140 1.73 13.73 5.38
N PRO A 141 0.44 13.41 5.67
CA PRO A 141 -0.23 12.27 5.01
C PRO A 141 -0.41 12.47 3.50
N ALA A 142 -0.61 13.71 3.02
CA ALA A 142 -0.75 13.95 1.58
C ALA A 142 0.55 13.66 0.81
N LEU A 143 1.66 14.22 1.27
CA LEU A 143 2.94 14.11 0.55
C LEU A 143 3.57 12.72 0.73
N SER A 144 3.44 12.09 1.92
CA SER A 144 3.92 10.73 2.12
C SER A 144 3.13 9.73 1.27
N THR A 145 1.81 9.88 1.19
CA THR A 145 0.94 9.08 0.32
C THR A 145 1.36 9.16 -1.16
N ILE A 146 1.65 10.37 -1.66
CA ILE A 146 2.11 10.53 -3.05
C ILE A 146 3.43 9.80 -3.27
N ALA A 147 4.43 10.05 -2.42
CA ALA A 147 5.75 9.44 -2.54
C ALA A 147 5.70 7.91 -2.42
N ALA A 148 4.98 7.40 -1.41
CA ALA A 148 4.84 5.98 -1.17
C ALA A 148 4.11 5.27 -2.33
N ASN A 149 3.01 5.84 -2.84
CA ASN A 149 2.26 5.22 -3.95
C ASN A 149 3.05 5.16 -5.24
N ILE A 150 3.89 6.14 -5.55
CA ILE A 150 4.76 6.09 -6.73
C ILE A 150 5.73 4.91 -6.60
N ILE A 151 6.49 4.85 -5.53
CA ILE A 151 7.53 3.83 -5.33
C ILE A 151 6.93 2.44 -5.17
N ASP A 152 5.91 2.29 -4.33
CA ASP A 152 5.21 1.02 -4.12
C ASP A 152 4.65 0.45 -5.43
N THR A 153 3.91 1.25 -6.17
CA THR A 153 3.20 0.76 -7.36
C THR A 153 4.16 0.41 -8.49
N TYR A 154 5.13 1.27 -8.78
CA TYR A 154 6.11 0.96 -9.82
C TYR A 154 6.99 -0.23 -9.45
N SER A 155 7.43 -0.33 -8.18
CA SER A 155 8.19 -1.50 -7.69
C SER A 155 7.38 -2.78 -7.82
N PHE A 156 6.10 -2.75 -7.43
CA PHE A 156 5.22 -3.90 -7.54
C PHE A 156 5.07 -4.37 -8.99
N PHE A 157 4.61 -3.47 -9.88
CA PHE A 157 4.34 -3.85 -11.27
C PHE A 157 5.61 -4.26 -12.02
N PHE A 158 6.74 -3.63 -11.74
CA PHE A 158 8.03 -4.01 -12.30
C PHE A 158 8.41 -5.45 -11.89
N VAL A 159 8.44 -5.74 -10.60
CA VAL A 159 8.85 -7.06 -10.11
C VAL A 159 7.83 -8.14 -10.49
N ALA A 160 6.53 -7.84 -10.39
CA ALA A 160 5.48 -8.81 -10.67
C ALA A 160 5.33 -9.14 -12.16
N PHE A 161 5.40 -8.15 -13.03
CA PHE A 161 4.95 -8.31 -14.41
C PHE A 161 5.96 -7.97 -15.50
N ALA A 162 6.98 -7.14 -15.26
CA ALA A 162 7.93 -6.80 -16.33
C ALA A 162 8.55 -8.04 -16.96
N GLY A 163 8.38 -8.20 -18.28
CA GLY A 163 8.85 -9.36 -19.02
C GLY A 163 8.11 -10.68 -18.69
N ALA A 164 6.88 -10.61 -18.16
CA ALA A 164 6.08 -11.82 -17.91
C ALA A 164 5.66 -12.48 -19.21
N THR A 165 5.83 -13.82 -19.29
CA THR A 165 5.50 -14.65 -20.46
C THR A 165 4.33 -15.59 -20.14
N ASP A 166 3.64 -16.04 -21.18
CA ASP A 166 2.66 -17.13 -21.10
C ASP A 166 3.35 -18.52 -21.01
N ALA A 167 2.56 -19.59 -21.02
CA ALA A 167 3.05 -20.95 -20.94
C ALA A 167 3.89 -21.36 -22.17
N GLU A 168 3.65 -20.73 -23.30
CA GLU A 168 4.35 -20.92 -24.57
C GLU A 168 5.65 -20.11 -24.67
N GLY A 169 5.92 -19.23 -23.68
CA GLY A 169 7.11 -18.36 -23.62
C GLY A 169 6.96 -17.03 -24.36
N ASN A 170 5.75 -16.70 -24.86
CA ASN A 170 5.51 -15.42 -25.50
C ASN A 170 5.27 -14.33 -24.45
N LEU A 171 5.72 -13.12 -24.75
CA LEU A 171 5.52 -11.97 -23.87
C LEU A 171 4.02 -11.66 -23.72
N THR A 172 3.54 -11.62 -22.50
CA THR A 172 2.13 -11.25 -22.23
C THR A 172 1.94 -9.75 -22.43
N TRP A 173 0.69 -9.33 -22.73
CA TRP A 173 0.38 -7.89 -22.84
C TRP A 173 0.81 -7.10 -21.59
N ILE A 174 0.57 -7.62 -20.38
CA ILE A 174 1.01 -6.94 -19.16
C ILE A 174 2.52 -7.01 -18.97
N GLY A 175 3.18 -8.06 -19.48
CA GLY A 175 4.64 -8.18 -19.46
C GLY A 175 5.32 -7.06 -20.25
N GLU A 176 4.71 -6.65 -21.35
CA GLU A 176 5.16 -5.55 -22.18
C GLU A 176 4.72 -4.18 -21.66
N ASN A 177 3.45 -4.08 -21.23
CA ASN A 177 2.80 -2.80 -20.89
C ASN A 177 2.65 -2.58 -19.36
N TRP A 178 3.43 -3.25 -18.53
CA TRP A 178 3.38 -3.14 -17.07
C TRP A 178 3.48 -1.69 -16.57
N HIS A 179 4.26 -0.86 -17.25
CA HIS A 179 4.48 0.55 -16.88
C HIS A 179 3.22 1.41 -17.09
N VAL A 180 2.40 1.12 -18.11
CA VAL A 180 1.12 1.80 -18.35
C VAL A 180 0.15 1.48 -17.21
N VAL A 181 0.05 0.20 -16.84
CA VAL A 181 -0.80 -0.23 -15.72
C VAL A 181 -0.30 0.36 -14.40
N ALA A 182 1.02 0.39 -14.19
CA ALA A 182 1.62 1.01 -13.01
C ALA A 182 1.29 2.50 -12.91
N GLN A 183 1.41 3.24 -14.01
CA GLN A 183 1.07 4.66 -14.08
C GLN A 183 -0.39 4.92 -13.70
N ASN A 184 -1.33 4.19 -14.32
CA ASN A 184 -2.77 4.35 -14.09
C ASN A 184 -3.15 4.01 -12.65
N ASN A 185 -2.59 2.90 -12.11
CA ASN A 185 -2.81 2.54 -10.71
C ASN A 185 -2.21 3.57 -9.75
N THR A 186 -1.03 4.12 -10.04
CA THR A 186 -0.41 5.18 -9.23
C THR A 186 -1.30 6.42 -9.18
N LEU A 187 -1.76 6.90 -10.34
CA LEU A 187 -2.66 8.06 -10.42
C LEU A 187 -3.94 7.82 -9.65
N THR A 188 -4.57 6.66 -9.83
CA THR A 188 -5.80 6.30 -9.11
C THR A 188 -5.58 6.24 -7.61
N LYS A 189 -4.52 5.59 -7.13
CA LYS A 189 -4.17 5.54 -5.70
C LYS A 189 -3.96 6.95 -5.12
N ILE A 190 -3.27 7.83 -5.84
CA ILE A 190 -3.05 9.22 -5.41
C ILE A 190 -4.38 9.96 -5.33
N VAL A 191 -5.19 9.92 -6.38
CA VAL A 191 -6.49 10.62 -6.43
C VAL A 191 -7.41 10.09 -5.32
N VAL A 192 -7.57 8.78 -5.20
CA VAL A 192 -8.39 8.15 -4.15
C VAL A 192 -7.80 8.46 -2.76
N GLY A 193 -6.48 8.41 -2.61
CA GLY A 193 -5.78 8.75 -1.38
C GLY A 193 -6.08 10.18 -0.92
N LEU A 194 -5.99 11.14 -1.83
CA LEU A 194 -6.20 12.56 -1.50
C LEU A 194 -7.68 12.92 -1.33
N ILE A 195 -8.60 12.35 -2.14
CA ILE A 195 -10.02 12.74 -2.14
C ILE A 195 -10.82 11.97 -1.08
N VAL A 196 -10.50 10.69 -0.85
CA VAL A 196 -11.26 9.82 0.05
C VAL A 196 -10.52 9.60 1.37
N PHE A 197 -9.27 9.15 1.30
CA PHE A 197 -8.54 8.70 2.49
C PHE A 197 -7.94 9.86 3.30
N LEU A 198 -7.53 10.95 2.69
CA LEU A 198 -7.02 12.11 3.43
C LEU A 198 -8.11 12.77 4.30
N PRO A 199 -9.35 13.03 3.84
CA PRO A 199 -10.44 13.46 4.71
C PRO A 199 -10.78 12.43 5.80
N ALA A 200 -10.83 11.13 5.46
CA ALA A 200 -11.06 10.06 6.42
C ALA A 200 -9.97 10.03 7.52
N TYR A 201 -8.71 10.19 7.15
CA TYR A 201 -7.60 10.36 8.08
C TYR A 201 -7.84 11.53 9.05
N GLY A 202 -8.23 12.70 8.54
CA GLY A 202 -8.51 13.88 9.38
C GLY A 202 -9.64 13.64 10.39
N ILE A 203 -10.73 12.99 9.96
CA ILE A 203 -11.85 12.61 10.83
C ILE A 203 -11.39 11.62 11.91
N LEU A 204 -10.67 10.58 11.53
CA LEU A 204 -10.16 9.56 12.46
C LEU A 204 -9.15 10.16 13.44
N LEU A 205 -8.23 10.99 12.96
CA LEU A 205 -7.27 11.68 13.80
C LEU A 205 -7.97 12.49 14.89
N ASN A 206 -8.96 13.29 14.51
CA ASN A 206 -9.71 14.12 15.48
C ASN A 206 -10.43 13.24 16.53
N ARG A 207 -11.12 12.19 16.09
CA ARG A 207 -11.80 11.26 17.01
C ARG A 207 -10.84 10.58 17.98
N LEU A 208 -9.71 10.09 17.50
CA LEU A 208 -8.73 9.38 18.34
C LEU A 208 -8.05 10.32 19.33
N GLN A 209 -7.76 11.57 18.95
CA GLN A 209 -7.22 12.57 19.87
C GLN A 209 -8.20 12.95 20.98
N VAL A 210 -9.49 13.07 20.66
CA VAL A 210 -10.54 13.33 21.65
C VAL A 210 -10.67 12.17 22.66
N ILE A 211 -10.63 10.93 22.18
CA ILE A 211 -10.69 9.73 23.04
C ILE A 211 -9.44 9.66 23.93
N GLY A 212 -8.26 9.97 23.41
CA GLY A 212 -7.01 9.98 24.18
C GLY A 212 -6.98 11.04 25.29
N LYS A 213 -7.61 12.20 25.07
CA LYS A 213 -7.75 13.26 26.09
C LYS A 213 -8.75 12.89 27.21
N LYS A 214 -9.78 12.08 26.91
CA LYS A 214 -10.76 11.63 27.93
C LYS A 214 -10.26 10.52 28.84
N LYS A 215 -9.15 9.86 28.47
CA LYS A 215 -8.54 8.77 29.25
C LYS A 215 -7.38 9.22 30.15
N LYS A 216 -6.98 10.48 30.08
CA LYS A 216 -6.06 11.15 31.00
C LYS A 216 -6.82 11.98 32.01
#